data_7eee7fbf316dea449f0aa8ffae3747d8
#
_entry.id   7eee7fbf316dea449f0aa8ffae3747d8
#
_cell.length_a   1.000
_cell.length_b   1.000
_cell.length_c   1.000
_cell.angle_alpha   90.00
_cell.angle_beta   90.00
_cell.angle_gamma   90.00
#
_symmetry.space_group_name_H-M   'P 1'
#
loop_
_entity.id
_entity.type
_entity.pdbx_description
1 polymer ?
#
loop_
_entity_poly.entity_id
_entity_poly.type
_entity_poly.pdbx_seq_one_letter_code
_entity_poly.pdbx_strand_id
1 'polypeptide(L)'
;MWLPNSARTTVNAEARIQGSTALVGVLGDPVRHSLSPVMHNAALEAMGLDWAYLALPVPTAELGTVIQALEAMGCRGLNVTIPHKQAVAALCSELSPLAERLGAVNTLVPRQGGGWLGTNTDVEGFCAPLREVSWSSKRALV
;
A
#
# COMPACT_ATOMS: atom_id res chain seq x y z
N MET A 1 -35.59 -19.83 -14.48
CA MET A 1 -36.10 -19.92 -13.10
C MET A 1 -35.65 -18.64 -12.39
N TRP A 2 -36.61 -17.74 -12.21
CA TRP A 2 -36.40 -16.38 -11.76
C TRP A 2 -36.38 -16.38 -10.23
N LEU A 3 -35.37 -15.80 -9.60
CA LEU A 3 -35.28 -15.71 -8.13
C LEU A 3 -36.26 -14.65 -7.63
N PRO A 4 -36.94 -14.89 -6.49
CA PRO A 4 -37.93 -13.96 -5.97
C PRO A 4 -37.25 -12.69 -5.43
N ASN A 5 -37.86 -11.56 -5.74
CA ASN A 5 -37.53 -10.19 -5.43
C ASN A 5 -37.79 -9.89 -3.93
N SER A 6 -36.91 -10.31 -3.01
CA SER A 6 -37.04 -9.98 -1.61
C SER A 6 -35.71 -9.66 -0.88
N ALA A 7 -34.70 -9.21 -1.62
CA ALA A 7 -33.55 -8.51 -1.05
C ALA A 7 -33.32 -7.22 -1.84
N ARG A 8 -34.25 -6.26 -1.72
CA ARG A 8 -33.83 -4.87 -1.85
C ARG A 8 -32.94 -4.59 -0.65
N THR A 9 -31.66 -5.00 -0.78
CA THR A 9 -30.60 -4.34 -0.04
C THR A 9 -30.78 -2.86 -0.39
N THR A 10 -31.20 -2.06 0.57
CA THR A 10 -31.06 -0.61 0.49
C THR A 10 -29.59 -0.39 0.23
N VAL A 11 -29.25 -0.16 -1.03
CA VAL A 11 -27.95 0.42 -1.39
C VAL A 11 -27.97 1.73 -0.62
N ASN A 12 -27.21 1.79 0.48
CA ASN A 12 -26.98 3.04 1.17
C ASN A 12 -26.64 4.07 0.11
N ALA A 13 -27.34 5.21 0.11
CA ALA A 13 -27.26 6.24 -0.91
C ALA A 13 -25.88 6.90 -1.07
N GLU A 14 -24.89 6.39 -0.38
CA GLU A 14 -23.48 6.75 -0.48
C GLU A 14 -22.71 5.58 -1.07
N ALA A 15 -22.75 5.44 -2.39
CA ALA A 15 -21.78 4.64 -3.09
C ALA A 15 -20.41 5.29 -2.80
N ARG A 16 -19.64 4.71 -1.85
CA ARG A 16 -18.35 5.23 -1.40
C ARG A 16 -17.30 5.26 -2.50
N ILE A 17 -17.48 4.50 -3.57
CA ILE A 17 -16.56 4.42 -4.71
C ILE A 17 -17.28 4.99 -5.93
N GLN A 18 -16.69 6.01 -6.53
CA GLN A 18 -17.16 6.71 -7.71
C GLN A 18 -16.09 6.71 -8.80
N GLY A 19 -16.38 7.29 -9.95
CA GLY A 19 -15.41 7.43 -11.03
C GLY A 19 -14.22 8.34 -10.70
N SER A 20 -14.40 9.23 -9.71
CA SER A 20 -13.35 10.13 -9.19
C SER A 20 -12.48 9.50 -8.12
N THR A 21 -12.90 8.39 -7.53
CA THR A 21 -12.22 7.78 -6.37
C THR A 21 -10.79 7.37 -6.73
N ALA A 22 -9.82 7.89 -6.00
CA ALA A 22 -8.42 7.60 -6.23
C ALA A 22 -8.04 6.22 -5.71
N LEU A 23 -7.19 5.51 -6.46
CA LEU A 23 -6.67 4.20 -6.08
C LEU A 23 -5.42 4.33 -5.23
N VAL A 24 -5.39 3.61 -4.11
CA VAL A 24 -4.21 3.27 -3.30
C VAL A 24 -4.29 1.80 -2.91
N GLY A 25 -3.20 1.20 -2.44
CA GLY A 25 -3.28 -0.21 -2.07
C GLY A 25 -2.00 -0.82 -1.52
N VAL A 26 -2.05 -2.13 -1.28
CA VAL A 26 -0.89 -2.93 -0.90
C VAL A 26 -0.64 -4.04 -1.91
N LEU A 27 0.60 -4.09 -2.43
CA LEU A 27 1.09 -5.14 -3.32
C LEU A 27 1.75 -6.26 -2.52
N GLY A 28 1.47 -7.49 -2.89
CA GLY A 28 2.10 -8.67 -2.29
C GLY A 28 1.60 -9.97 -2.91
N ASP A 29 2.22 -11.11 -2.53
CA ASP A 29 1.79 -12.42 -2.99
C ASP A 29 2.20 -13.52 -1.97
N PRO A 30 1.23 -14.10 -1.23
CA PRO A 30 -0.19 -13.73 -1.15
C PRO A 30 -0.44 -12.47 -0.31
N VAL A 31 -1.49 -11.68 -0.63
CA VAL A 31 -1.81 -10.44 0.11
C VAL A 31 -3.30 -10.30 0.48
N ARG A 32 -4.15 -11.22 0.02
CA ARG A 32 -5.61 -11.13 0.21
C ARG A 32 -6.05 -11.22 1.68
N HIS A 33 -5.22 -11.75 2.57
CA HIS A 33 -5.46 -11.85 4.01
C HIS A 33 -5.04 -10.59 4.79
N SER A 34 -4.49 -9.59 4.10
CA SER A 34 -4.03 -8.35 4.74
C SER A 34 -5.18 -7.58 5.37
N LEU A 35 -4.96 -7.08 6.59
CA LEU A 35 -5.88 -6.18 7.29
C LEU A 35 -5.64 -4.70 6.90
N SER A 36 -4.63 -4.40 6.12
CA SER A 36 -4.33 -3.03 5.67
C SER A 36 -5.52 -2.35 4.99
N PRO A 37 -6.31 -3.00 4.11
CA PRO A 37 -7.49 -2.36 3.53
C PRO A 37 -8.51 -1.89 4.56
N VAL A 38 -8.77 -2.68 5.60
CA VAL A 38 -9.73 -2.32 6.67
C VAL A 38 -9.23 -1.09 7.42
N MET A 39 -7.96 -1.10 7.82
CA MET A 39 -7.34 -0.02 8.58
C MET A 39 -7.25 1.28 7.77
N HIS A 40 -6.71 1.20 6.55
CA HIS A 40 -6.52 2.39 5.71
C HIS A 40 -7.83 2.99 5.22
N ASN A 41 -8.82 2.18 4.82
CA ASN A 41 -10.10 2.72 4.39
C ASN A 41 -10.84 3.43 5.53
N ALA A 42 -10.75 2.93 6.78
CA ALA A 42 -11.30 3.63 7.94
C ALA A 42 -10.61 4.99 8.17
N ALA A 43 -9.29 5.06 8.00
CA ALA A 43 -8.54 6.30 8.11
C ALA A 43 -8.88 7.29 6.97
N LEU A 44 -8.94 6.82 5.73
CA LEU A 44 -9.30 7.63 4.57
C LEU A 44 -10.71 8.23 4.71
N GLU A 45 -11.66 7.44 5.21
CA GLU A 45 -13.01 7.90 5.53
C GLU A 45 -13.00 8.99 6.61
N ALA A 46 -12.28 8.77 7.71
CA ALA A 46 -12.16 9.75 8.80
C ALA A 46 -11.50 11.06 8.34
N MET A 47 -10.64 11.01 7.32
CA MET A 47 -10.00 12.17 6.69
C MET A 47 -10.85 12.84 5.60
N GLY A 48 -12.01 12.27 5.25
CA GLY A 48 -12.87 12.78 4.17
C GLY A 48 -12.25 12.67 2.77
N LEU A 49 -11.34 11.72 2.55
CA LEU A 49 -10.69 11.52 1.25
C LEU A 49 -11.49 10.57 0.37
N ASP A 50 -11.74 10.97 -0.88
CA ASP A 50 -12.33 10.12 -1.92
C ASP A 50 -11.27 9.17 -2.49
N TRP A 51 -10.78 8.25 -1.64
CA TRP A 51 -9.77 7.27 -1.97
C TRP A 51 -10.22 5.87 -1.57
N ALA A 52 -9.78 4.86 -2.31
CA ALA A 52 -10.02 3.45 -2.01
C ALA A 52 -8.71 2.69 -1.90
N TYR A 53 -8.51 2.04 -0.77
CA TYR A 53 -7.33 1.21 -0.50
C TYR A 53 -7.66 -0.27 -0.71
N LEU A 54 -6.92 -0.94 -1.60
CA LEU A 54 -7.16 -2.32 -2.00
C LEU A 54 -5.95 -3.23 -1.71
N ALA A 55 -6.22 -4.52 -1.49
CA ALA A 55 -5.20 -5.56 -1.55
C ALA A 55 -5.03 -6.01 -3.01
N LEU A 56 -3.82 -5.86 -3.54
CA LEU A 56 -3.46 -6.11 -4.93
C LEU A 56 -2.51 -7.31 -5.00
N PRO A 57 -3.02 -8.54 -5.23
CA PRO A 57 -2.15 -9.70 -5.40
C PRO A 57 -1.43 -9.60 -6.74
N VAL A 58 -0.11 -9.63 -6.69
CA VAL A 58 0.76 -9.46 -7.85
C VAL A 58 1.81 -10.56 -7.85
N PRO A 59 1.78 -11.49 -8.81
CA PRO A 59 2.86 -12.46 -8.97
C PRO A 59 4.20 -11.77 -9.22
N THR A 60 5.29 -12.35 -8.73
CA THR A 60 6.63 -11.73 -8.86
C THR A 60 7.01 -11.44 -10.31
N ALA A 61 6.64 -12.31 -11.25
CA ALA A 61 6.93 -12.12 -12.67
C ALA A 61 6.24 -10.89 -13.28
N GLU A 62 5.12 -10.46 -12.70
CA GLU A 62 4.30 -9.35 -13.21
C GLU A 62 4.57 -8.02 -12.49
N LEU A 63 5.43 -8.01 -11.49
CA LEU A 63 5.63 -6.84 -10.62
C LEU A 63 5.96 -5.57 -11.43
N GLY A 64 6.90 -5.65 -12.37
CA GLY A 64 7.31 -4.50 -13.17
C GLY A 64 6.19 -3.95 -14.04
N THR A 65 5.46 -4.85 -14.72
CA THR A 65 4.31 -4.49 -15.55
C THR A 65 3.22 -3.80 -14.73
N VAL A 66 2.90 -4.36 -13.56
CA VAL A 66 1.86 -3.82 -12.68
C VAL A 66 2.24 -2.46 -12.11
N ILE A 67 3.50 -2.27 -11.68
CA ILE A 67 4.00 -0.97 -11.17
C ILE A 67 3.87 0.12 -12.22
N GLN A 68 4.24 -0.15 -13.47
CA GLN A 68 4.09 0.79 -14.59
C GLN A 68 2.63 1.08 -14.92
N ALA A 69 1.78 0.05 -14.92
CA ALA A 69 0.35 0.21 -15.17
C ALA A 69 -0.33 1.08 -14.10
N LEU A 70 -0.04 0.84 -12.81
CA LEU A 70 -0.59 1.61 -11.71
C LEU A 70 -0.14 3.08 -11.74
N GLU A 71 1.10 3.35 -12.16
CA GLU A 71 1.56 4.71 -12.42
C GLU A 71 0.75 5.37 -13.54
N ALA A 72 0.63 4.70 -14.69
CA ALA A 72 -0.12 5.21 -15.84
C ALA A 72 -1.61 5.44 -15.52
N MET A 73 -2.20 4.67 -14.62
CA MET A 73 -3.56 4.82 -14.11
C MET A 73 -3.71 5.97 -13.10
N GLY A 74 -2.64 6.62 -12.68
CA GLY A 74 -2.68 7.69 -11.69
C GLY A 74 -2.89 7.21 -10.26
N CYS A 75 -2.43 6.00 -9.92
CA CYS A 75 -2.46 5.51 -8.54
C CYS A 75 -1.73 6.47 -7.60
N ARG A 76 -2.34 6.77 -6.44
CA ARG A 76 -1.88 7.82 -5.51
C ARG A 76 -0.85 7.35 -4.48
N GLY A 77 -0.59 6.06 -4.42
CA GLY A 77 0.41 5.49 -3.53
C GLY A 77 0.20 4.01 -3.29
N LEU A 78 1.26 3.31 -2.97
CA LEU A 78 1.22 1.87 -2.76
C LEU A 78 2.07 1.50 -1.55
N ASN A 79 1.56 0.61 -0.72
CA ASN A 79 2.42 -0.17 0.15
C ASN A 79 2.90 -1.43 -0.57
N VAL A 80 4.03 -1.93 -0.16
CA VAL A 80 4.65 -3.13 -0.71
C VAL A 80 4.98 -4.08 0.43
N THR A 81 4.53 -5.32 0.31
CA THR A 81 4.86 -6.37 1.28
C THR A 81 5.60 -7.52 0.60
N ILE A 82 5.77 -8.63 1.33
CA ILE A 82 6.45 -9.82 0.80
C ILE A 82 5.72 -10.37 -0.44
N PRO A 83 6.48 -10.87 -1.43
CA PRO A 83 7.94 -10.98 -1.50
C PRO A 83 8.63 -9.79 -2.18
N HIS A 84 7.93 -8.67 -2.42
CA HIS A 84 8.30 -7.66 -3.41
C HIS A 84 9.20 -6.52 -2.91
N LYS A 85 9.40 -6.36 -1.58
CA LYS A 85 10.08 -5.19 -1.00
C LYS A 85 11.49 -4.92 -1.56
N GLN A 86 12.25 -5.96 -1.90
CA GLN A 86 13.57 -5.81 -2.51
C GLN A 86 13.49 -5.57 -4.02
N ALA A 87 12.65 -6.37 -4.70
CA ALA A 87 12.53 -6.27 -6.16
C ALA A 87 11.98 -4.91 -6.61
N VAL A 88 11.03 -4.32 -5.87
CA VAL A 88 10.43 -3.03 -6.21
C VAL A 88 11.42 -1.87 -6.10
N ALA A 89 12.47 -1.97 -5.29
CA ALA A 89 13.47 -0.93 -5.16
C ALA A 89 14.16 -0.61 -6.51
N ALA A 90 14.41 -1.63 -7.33
CA ALA A 90 14.98 -1.47 -8.67
C ALA A 90 14.01 -0.84 -9.69
N LEU A 91 12.73 -0.77 -9.38
CA LEU A 91 11.68 -0.19 -10.22
C LEU A 91 11.36 1.27 -9.86
N CYS A 92 11.94 1.78 -8.78
CA CYS A 92 11.77 3.16 -8.36
C CYS A 92 12.69 4.10 -9.14
N SER A 93 12.16 5.27 -9.50
CA SER A 93 12.95 6.34 -10.11
C SER A 93 13.85 7.06 -9.10
N GLU A 94 13.50 6.96 -7.83
CA GLU A 94 14.23 7.55 -6.71
C GLU A 94 14.02 6.70 -5.45
N LEU A 95 15.05 6.60 -4.62
CA LEU A 95 14.96 5.96 -3.32
C LEU A 95 15.26 6.98 -2.21
N SER A 96 14.53 6.88 -1.10
CA SER A 96 14.92 7.59 0.12
C SER A 96 16.26 7.03 0.63
N PRO A 97 17.08 7.83 1.34
CA PRO A 97 18.39 7.36 1.86
C PRO A 97 18.27 6.10 2.74
N LEU A 98 17.16 5.96 3.45
CA LEU A 98 16.89 4.77 4.27
C LEU A 98 16.56 3.55 3.41
N ALA A 99 15.69 3.70 2.41
CA ALA A 99 15.33 2.60 1.51
C ALA A 99 16.54 2.12 0.70
N GLU A 100 17.41 3.04 0.26
CA GLU A 100 18.65 2.72 -0.44
C GLU A 100 19.61 1.91 0.44
N ARG A 101 19.82 2.33 1.68
CA ARG A 101 20.68 1.59 2.64
C ARG A 101 20.14 0.21 2.99
N LEU A 102 18.82 0.04 3.03
CA LEU A 102 18.17 -1.24 3.33
C LEU A 102 18.07 -2.17 2.13
N GLY A 103 18.14 -1.62 0.91
CA GLY A 103 17.82 -2.35 -0.31
C GLY A 103 16.36 -2.83 -0.36
N ALA A 104 15.46 -2.17 0.38
CA ALA A 104 14.07 -2.60 0.52
C ALA A 104 13.12 -1.40 0.63
N VAL A 105 12.03 -1.47 -0.11
CA VAL A 105 10.95 -0.47 -0.18
C VAL A 105 9.66 -1.10 0.31
N ASN A 106 8.94 -0.42 1.20
CA ASN A 106 7.60 -0.82 1.61
C ASN A 106 6.51 0.20 1.24
N THR A 107 6.90 1.35 0.71
CA THR A 107 5.98 2.43 0.33
C THR A 107 6.46 3.12 -0.94
N LEU A 108 5.55 3.27 -1.90
CA LEU A 108 5.75 3.96 -3.15
C LEU A 108 4.89 5.23 -3.18
N VAL A 109 5.54 6.34 -3.44
CA VAL A 109 4.88 7.66 -3.57
C VAL A 109 5.07 8.15 -5.00
N PRO A 110 4.01 8.58 -5.71
CA PRO A 110 4.15 9.09 -7.06
C PRO A 110 4.94 10.40 -7.06
N ARG A 111 5.85 10.55 -8.03
CA ARG A 111 6.67 11.77 -8.18
C ARG A 111 6.03 12.75 -9.14
N GLN A 112 6.27 14.04 -8.90
CA GLN A 112 6.01 15.06 -9.92
C GLN A 112 6.98 14.84 -11.09
N GLY A 113 6.44 14.62 -12.27
CA GLY A 113 7.28 14.32 -13.47
C GLY A 113 7.39 12.83 -13.80
N GLY A 114 6.71 11.97 -13.05
CA GLY A 114 6.61 10.53 -13.32
C GLY A 114 7.56 9.68 -12.48
N GLY A 115 7.24 8.40 -12.44
CA GLY A 115 7.93 7.39 -11.65
C GLY A 115 7.56 7.41 -10.17
N TRP A 116 8.21 6.54 -9.42
CA TRP A 116 7.97 6.32 -8.02
C TRP A 116 9.17 6.71 -7.17
N LEU A 117 8.91 7.39 -6.05
CA LEU A 117 9.82 7.47 -4.91
C LEU A 117 9.57 6.27 -4.01
N GLY A 118 10.59 5.43 -3.84
CA GLY A 118 10.57 4.31 -2.91
C GLY A 118 11.06 4.72 -1.53
N THR A 119 10.29 4.42 -0.50
CA THR A 119 10.68 4.67 0.90
C THR A 119 10.43 3.46 1.78
N ASN A 120 10.94 3.49 3.01
CA ASN A 120 10.74 2.43 3.98
C ASN A 120 10.34 3.02 5.34
N THR A 121 9.16 2.65 5.80
CA THR A 121 8.60 3.06 7.10
C THR A 121 8.68 1.98 8.16
N ASP A 122 9.12 0.76 7.81
CA ASP A 122 9.18 -0.37 8.74
C ASP A 122 10.21 -0.11 9.87
N VAL A 123 11.34 0.48 9.53
CA VAL A 123 12.40 0.76 10.53
C VAL A 123 11.92 1.75 11.58
N GLU A 124 11.28 2.83 11.15
CA GLU A 124 10.74 3.82 12.09
C GLU A 124 9.63 3.20 12.94
N GLY A 125 8.71 2.45 12.31
CA GLY A 125 7.65 1.73 13.02
C GLY A 125 8.18 0.74 14.05
N PHE A 126 9.29 0.07 13.76
CA PHE A 126 9.94 -0.84 14.69
C PHE A 126 10.71 -0.11 15.82
N CYS A 127 11.38 0.99 15.49
CA CYS A 127 12.23 1.70 16.45
C CYS A 127 11.45 2.64 17.37
N ALA A 128 10.32 3.18 16.94
CA ALA A 128 9.57 4.17 17.71
C ALA A 128 9.17 3.66 19.10
N PRO A 129 8.55 2.48 19.28
CA PRO A 129 8.22 1.96 20.60
C PRO A 129 9.45 1.72 21.49
N LEU A 130 10.59 1.35 20.89
CA LEU A 130 11.83 1.13 21.64
C LEU A 130 12.39 2.44 22.20
N ARG A 131 12.24 3.54 21.46
CA ARG A 131 12.64 4.87 21.93
C ARG A 131 11.73 5.37 23.06
N GLU A 132 10.41 5.14 22.95
CA GLU A 132 9.44 5.53 23.97
C GLU A 132 9.74 4.93 25.35
N VAL A 133 10.20 3.67 25.38
CA VAL A 133 10.59 2.99 26.64
C VAL A 133 12.07 3.19 26.99
N SER A 134 12.78 4.09 26.30
CA SER A 134 14.22 4.33 26.48
C SER A 134 15.05 3.05 26.47
N TRP A 135 14.63 2.08 25.65
CA TRP A 135 15.29 0.78 25.56
C TRP A 135 16.70 0.94 24.97
N SER A 136 17.68 0.39 25.65
CA SER A 136 19.02 0.26 25.11
C SER A 136 19.51 -1.18 25.24
N SER A 137 19.98 -1.76 24.15
CA SER A 137 20.59 -3.09 24.15
C SER A 137 22.00 -3.02 23.58
N LYS A 138 22.89 -3.81 24.18
CA LYS A 138 24.24 -4.01 23.65
C LYS A 138 24.31 -5.13 22.61
N ARG A 139 23.26 -5.94 22.50
CA ARG A 139 23.15 -7.08 21.56
C ARG A 139 21.72 -7.21 21.08
N ALA A 140 21.56 -7.42 19.78
CA ALA A 140 20.32 -7.84 19.16
C ALA A 140 20.56 -9.14 18.39
N LEU A 141 19.62 -10.07 18.50
CA LEU A 141 19.57 -11.25 17.67
C LEU A 141 18.48 -11.01 16.61
N VAL A 142 18.85 -11.11 15.33
CA VAL A 142 17.96 -10.94 14.20
C VAL A 142 17.93 -12.23 13.39
#